data_4c96617916d895601b9c3c8ee909176f
#
_entry.id   4c96617916d895601b9c3c8ee909176f
#
_cell.length_a   1.000
_cell.length_b   1.000
_cell.length_c   1.000
_cell.angle_alpha   90.00
_cell.angle_beta   90.00
_cell.angle_gamma   90.00
#
_symmetry.space_group_name_H-M   'P 1'
#
loop_
_entity.id
_entity.type
_entity.pdbx_description
1 polymer ?
#
loop_
_entity_poly.entity_id
_entity_poly.type
_entity_poly.pdbx_seq_one_letter_code
_entity_poly.pdbx_strand_id
1 'polypeptide(L)'
;VPTYIKTRIYIDLSDPETYEIEYEKLLRNIYEKPQFTKPKLGKMPEWLDEEKTDFFQLKDLIRQIRGSNTDNKRKSCISRFQITHIEVLKEYIEKNASPEQVYEIFLNTKPVRDFFLEFVETIAETETDYAEIIAEDFETMNNQLTCIKTFEPNANSASQDDLDIFKIYIWELFICVIAFMRHIKDYAAINEMLTYTYFLETSIFGGAIKPNNYTAFRHHSRIIEEYYKPKTEMKNKYTLMGDVICNQREKLPIYTGEAIAEADLFLYQVCNAYELSENEQSWHKAYWFPTCYVYAKNMPIEWEKMKSRRYCDKMMVLFGVDSLEALKTVISRCTFDSEMKYSGSWDAAPAILNCIHVEDIGMLS
;
A
#
# COMPACT_ATOMS: atom_id res chain seq x y z
N VAL A 1 10.55 48.89 -23.94
CA VAL A 1 9.63 48.14 -24.80
C VAL A 1 8.44 47.73 -23.95
N PRO A 2 7.18 48.02 -24.34
CA PRO A 2 5.97 47.64 -23.60
C PRO A 2 5.92 46.15 -23.35
N THR A 3 5.38 45.73 -22.20
CA THR A 3 5.42 44.33 -21.72
C THR A 3 4.75 43.32 -22.67
N TYR A 4 3.76 43.78 -23.44
CA TYR A 4 3.05 42.95 -24.43
C TYR A 4 3.86 42.67 -25.71
N ILE A 5 4.94 43.41 -25.97
CA ILE A 5 5.82 43.21 -27.14
C ILE A 5 6.94 42.20 -26.76
N LYS A 6 7.30 42.08 -25.48
CA LYS A 6 8.38 41.15 -25.02
C LYS A 6 8.11 39.69 -25.31
N THR A 7 6.86 39.33 -25.56
CA THR A 7 6.47 37.93 -25.85
C THR A 7 6.38 37.63 -27.35
N ARG A 8 6.61 38.64 -28.22
CA ARG A 8 6.58 38.44 -29.68
C ARG A 8 7.99 38.50 -30.23
N ILE A 9 8.32 37.56 -31.07
CA ILE A 9 9.55 37.59 -31.87
C ILE A 9 9.33 38.63 -32.94
N TYR A 10 10.14 39.66 -33.00
CA TYR A 10 10.13 40.67 -34.08
C TYR A 10 11.44 40.59 -34.86
N ILE A 11 11.38 40.98 -36.11
CA ILE A 11 12.50 41.01 -37.02
C ILE A 11 12.91 42.46 -37.15
N ASP A 12 14.15 42.79 -36.77
CA ASP A 12 14.71 44.12 -36.81
C ASP A 12 15.53 44.29 -38.09
N LEU A 13 15.05 45.16 -38.99
CA LEU A 13 15.70 45.47 -40.27
C LEU A 13 16.44 46.82 -40.24
N SER A 14 16.61 47.42 -39.08
CA SER A 14 17.25 48.75 -38.96
C SER A 14 18.78 48.69 -38.85
N ASP A 15 19.35 47.54 -38.56
CA ASP A 15 20.79 47.38 -38.42
C ASP A 15 21.43 46.87 -39.74
N PRO A 16 22.29 47.69 -40.38
CA PRO A 16 22.94 47.30 -41.65
C PRO A 16 23.80 46.01 -41.57
N GLU A 17 24.39 45.72 -40.39
CA GLU A 17 25.26 44.54 -40.25
C GLU A 17 24.48 43.22 -40.18
N THR A 18 23.25 43.29 -39.71
CA THR A 18 22.38 42.09 -39.55
C THR A 18 21.22 42.09 -40.55
N TYR A 19 21.08 43.13 -41.38
CA TYR A 19 19.95 43.32 -42.30
C TYR A 19 19.66 42.11 -43.17
N GLU A 20 20.66 41.54 -43.84
CA GLU A 20 20.51 40.38 -44.76
C GLU A 20 20.00 39.15 -44.03
N ILE A 21 20.48 38.89 -42.82
CA ILE A 21 20.10 37.77 -42.00
C ILE A 21 18.63 37.93 -41.52
N GLU A 22 18.30 39.10 -41.04
CA GLU A 22 16.96 39.41 -40.56
C GLU A 22 15.94 39.45 -41.69
N TYR A 23 16.33 39.99 -42.88
CA TYR A 23 15.52 39.97 -44.10
C TYR A 23 15.23 38.52 -44.59
N GLU A 24 16.21 37.63 -44.56
CA GLU A 24 16.02 36.24 -44.87
C GLU A 24 15.04 35.56 -43.89
N LYS A 25 15.12 35.87 -42.59
CA LYS A 25 14.17 35.38 -41.60
C LYS A 25 12.73 35.89 -41.90
N LEU A 26 12.60 37.16 -42.33
CA LEU A 26 11.33 37.72 -42.72
C LEU A 26 10.71 36.99 -43.92
N LEU A 27 11.53 36.79 -44.97
CA LEU A 27 11.07 36.06 -46.17
C LEU A 27 10.66 34.62 -45.81
N ARG A 28 11.44 33.92 -44.97
CA ARG A 28 11.11 32.57 -44.53
C ARG A 28 9.79 32.53 -43.76
N ASN A 29 9.50 33.53 -42.94
CA ASN A 29 8.22 33.62 -42.23
C ASN A 29 7.07 33.87 -43.19
N ILE A 30 7.23 34.79 -44.18
CA ILE A 30 6.20 35.10 -45.19
C ILE A 30 5.86 33.88 -46.03
N TYR A 31 6.88 33.11 -46.43
CA TYR A 31 6.69 31.92 -47.29
C TYR A 31 6.51 30.62 -46.51
N GLU A 32 6.31 30.69 -45.18
CA GLU A 32 6.14 29.50 -44.30
C GLU A 32 7.25 28.45 -44.44
N LYS A 33 8.48 28.91 -44.73
CA LYS A 33 9.68 28.06 -44.88
C LYS A 33 10.68 28.34 -43.78
N PRO A 34 10.43 27.90 -42.54
CA PRO A 34 11.34 28.15 -41.43
C PRO A 34 12.72 27.50 -41.68
N GLN A 35 13.80 28.15 -41.23
CA GLN A 35 15.18 27.69 -41.41
C GLN A 35 15.41 26.32 -40.76
N PHE A 36 14.67 26.05 -39.70
CA PHE A 36 14.67 24.76 -38.99
C PHE A 36 13.23 24.27 -38.93
N THR A 37 12.90 23.19 -39.60
CA THR A 37 11.66 22.46 -39.36
C THR A 37 11.85 21.66 -38.07
N LYS A 38 10.94 21.83 -37.12
CA LYS A 38 10.90 20.91 -35.98
C LYS A 38 10.84 19.48 -36.55
N PRO A 39 11.74 18.57 -36.13
CA PRO A 39 11.62 17.17 -36.51
C PRO A 39 10.20 16.73 -36.16
N LYS A 40 9.57 15.97 -37.05
CA LYS A 40 8.27 15.33 -36.71
C LYS A 40 8.52 14.58 -35.42
N LEU A 41 7.73 14.90 -34.40
CA LEU A 41 7.67 14.08 -33.19
C LEU A 41 7.51 12.63 -33.66
N GLY A 42 8.40 11.75 -33.25
CA GLY A 42 8.25 10.32 -33.47
C GLY A 42 6.90 9.86 -32.99
N LYS A 43 6.48 8.68 -33.42
CA LYS A 43 5.29 8.06 -32.83
C LYS A 43 5.43 8.10 -31.32
N MET A 44 4.36 8.54 -30.64
CA MET A 44 4.28 8.50 -29.18
C MET A 44 4.63 7.07 -28.75
N PRO A 45 5.58 6.87 -27.82
CA PRO A 45 5.88 5.54 -27.32
C PRO A 45 4.60 4.90 -26.76
N GLU A 46 4.37 3.62 -27.05
CA GLU A 46 3.16 2.90 -26.63
C GLU A 46 2.91 3.00 -25.11
N TRP A 47 3.97 3.06 -24.29
CA TRP A 47 3.85 3.26 -22.85
C TRP A 47 3.31 4.64 -22.42
N LEU A 48 3.34 5.64 -23.30
CA LEU A 48 2.77 6.98 -23.06
C LEU A 48 1.29 7.05 -23.50
N ASP A 49 0.89 6.18 -24.42
CA ASP A 49 -0.50 6.05 -24.88
C ASP A 49 -1.35 5.26 -23.88
N GLU A 50 -0.70 4.42 -23.06
CA GLU A 50 -1.36 3.55 -22.08
C GLU A 50 -1.49 4.18 -20.68
N GLU A 51 -0.81 5.31 -20.39
CA GLU A 51 -1.01 6.01 -19.10
C GLU A 51 -2.40 6.67 -19.10
N LYS A 52 -3.35 6.04 -18.41
CA LYS A 52 -4.61 6.70 -18.07
C LYS A 52 -4.31 8.05 -17.43
N THR A 53 -5.08 9.08 -17.79
CA THR A 53 -4.89 10.46 -17.30
C THR A 53 -4.81 10.54 -15.78
N ASP A 54 -5.49 9.62 -15.08
CA ASP A 54 -5.58 9.55 -13.62
C ASP A 54 -4.28 9.08 -12.97
N PHE A 55 -3.53 8.21 -13.61
CA PHE A 55 -2.20 7.80 -13.13
C PHE A 55 -1.19 8.95 -13.18
N PHE A 56 -1.32 9.82 -14.18
CA PHE A 56 -0.50 11.02 -14.26
C PHE A 56 -0.75 11.96 -13.07
N GLN A 57 -2.01 12.11 -12.64
CA GLN A 57 -2.35 12.94 -11.48
C GLN A 57 -1.75 12.40 -10.18
N LEU A 58 -1.83 11.10 -9.92
CA LEU A 58 -1.21 10.46 -8.74
C LEU A 58 0.30 10.68 -8.71
N LYS A 59 0.97 10.44 -9.83
CA LYS A 59 2.42 10.63 -9.98
C LYS A 59 2.85 12.09 -9.78
N ASP A 60 2.07 13.02 -10.31
CA ASP A 60 2.34 14.46 -10.17
C ASP A 60 2.15 14.92 -8.72
N LEU A 61 1.12 14.43 -8.01
CA LEU A 61 0.89 14.72 -6.60
C LEU A 61 2.03 14.21 -5.71
N ILE A 62 2.55 13.00 -5.96
CA ILE A 62 3.73 12.48 -5.26
C ILE A 62 4.94 13.39 -5.47
N ARG A 63 5.18 13.85 -6.71
CA ARG A 63 6.26 14.80 -6.99
C ARG A 63 6.06 16.14 -6.28
N GLN A 64 4.81 16.65 -6.22
CA GLN A 64 4.48 17.88 -5.51
C GLN A 64 4.68 17.75 -4.00
N ILE A 65 4.36 16.60 -3.39
CA ILE A 65 4.62 16.32 -1.96
C ILE A 65 6.13 16.42 -1.72
N ARG A 66 6.93 15.67 -2.48
CA ARG A 66 8.40 15.62 -2.37
C ARG A 66 9.07 17.00 -2.62
N GLY A 67 8.54 17.79 -3.54
CA GLY A 67 9.04 19.12 -3.89
C GLY A 67 8.45 20.28 -3.08
N SER A 68 7.59 20.02 -2.10
CA SER A 68 6.93 21.09 -1.35
C SER A 68 7.83 21.70 -0.28
N ASN A 69 7.99 23.04 -0.33
CA ASN A 69 8.83 23.80 0.59
C ASN A 69 8.08 24.27 1.86
N THR A 70 6.79 24.05 1.95
CA THR A 70 5.95 24.47 3.09
C THR A 70 5.02 23.35 3.50
N ASP A 71 4.84 23.18 4.81
CA ASP A 71 3.99 22.13 5.39
C ASP A 71 2.54 22.24 4.91
N ASN A 72 1.97 23.44 4.86
CA ASN A 72 0.59 23.62 4.40
C ASN A 72 0.38 23.15 2.94
N LYS A 73 1.34 23.43 2.07
CA LYS A 73 1.27 22.95 0.67
C LYS A 73 1.40 21.44 0.60
N ARG A 74 2.32 20.87 1.38
CA ARG A 74 2.55 19.44 1.42
C ARG A 74 1.32 18.69 1.94
N LYS A 75 0.73 19.12 3.06
CA LYS A 75 -0.51 18.57 3.61
C LYS A 75 -1.68 18.66 2.61
N SER A 76 -1.79 19.77 1.88
CA SER A 76 -2.79 19.89 0.82
C SER A 76 -2.56 18.88 -0.32
N CYS A 77 -1.31 18.64 -0.72
CA CYS A 77 -1.00 17.65 -1.75
C CYS A 77 -1.24 16.22 -1.25
N ILE A 78 -0.94 15.91 0.03
CA ILE A 78 -1.26 14.63 0.68
C ILE A 78 -2.77 14.38 0.62
N SER A 79 -3.58 15.30 1.12
CA SER A 79 -5.04 15.15 1.09
C SER A 79 -5.60 15.00 -0.33
N ARG A 80 -5.04 15.71 -1.30
CA ARG A 80 -5.42 15.55 -2.71
C ARG A 80 -5.04 14.20 -3.28
N PHE A 81 -3.87 13.66 -2.90
CA PHE A 81 -3.48 12.31 -3.32
C PHE A 81 -4.46 11.27 -2.78
N GLN A 82 -4.78 11.31 -1.50
CA GLN A 82 -5.73 10.39 -0.86
C GLN A 82 -7.10 10.40 -1.55
N ILE A 83 -7.65 11.59 -1.82
CA ILE A 83 -8.91 11.74 -2.54
C ILE A 83 -8.81 11.17 -3.96
N THR A 84 -7.80 11.58 -4.73
CA THR A 84 -7.62 11.15 -6.12
C THR A 84 -7.42 9.63 -6.20
N HIS A 85 -6.65 9.05 -5.29
CA HIS A 85 -6.41 7.62 -5.21
C HIS A 85 -7.70 6.82 -5.03
N ILE A 86 -8.57 7.25 -4.12
CA ILE A 86 -9.88 6.61 -3.90
C ILE A 86 -10.78 6.78 -5.12
N GLU A 87 -10.83 7.96 -5.74
CA GLU A 87 -11.64 8.18 -6.94
C GLU A 87 -11.19 7.30 -8.12
N VAL A 88 -9.88 7.16 -8.33
CA VAL A 88 -9.34 6.22 -9.33
C VAL A 88 -9.77 4.77 -9.04
N LEU A 89 -9.74 4.36 -7.77
CA LEU A 89 -10.16 3.01 -7.39
C LEU A 89 -11.66 2.78 -7.59
N LYS A 90 -12.50 3.79 -7.36
CA LYS A 90 -13.94 3.67 -7.56
C LYS A 90 -14.33 3.35 -9.01
N GLU A 91 -13.49 3.67 -9.98
CA GLU A 91 -13.71 3.31 -11.38
C GLU A 91 -13.63 1.79 -11.66
N TYR A 92 -13.00 1.03 -10.76
CA TYR A 92 -12.83 -0.42 -10.90
C TYR A 92 -14.00 -1.23 -10.31
N ILE A 93 -15.05 -0.59 -9.81
CA ILE A 93 -16.21 -1.35 -9.34
C ILE A 93 -16.93 -2.01 -10.51
N GLU A 94 -17.16 -3.30 -10.40
CA GLU A 94 -17.95 -4.06 -11.37
C GLU A 94 -18.92 -4.97 -10.62
N LYS A 95 -20.22 -4.68 -10.75
CA LYS A 95 -21.26 -5.45 -10.09
C LYS A 95 -21.50 -6.79 -10.78
N ASN A 96 -21.72 -7.80 -9.98
CA ASN A 96 -21.90 -9.17 -10.46
C ASN A 96 -20.74 -9.65 -11.35
N ALA A 97 -19.53 -9.14 -11.09
CA ALA A 97 -18.35 -9.55 -11.80
C ALA A 97 -18.14 -11.07 -11.71
N SER A 98 -17.78 -11.69 -12.81
CA SER A 98 -17.34 -13.08 -12.80
C SER A 98 -16.02 -13.22 -12.05
N PRO A 99 -15.68 -14.40 -11.52
CA PRO A 99 -14.38 -14.64 -10.89
C PRO A 99 -13.17 -14.26 -11.77
N GLU A 100 -13.29 -14.41 -13.09
CA GLU A 100 -12.28 -13.99 -14.06
C GLU A 100 -12.11 -12.46 -14.07
N GLN A 101 -13.21 -11.72 -14.15
CA GLN A 101 -13.20 -10.26 -14.12
C GLN A 101 -12.62 -9.71 -12.81
N VAL A 102 -13.01 -10.29 -11.65
CA VAL A 102 -12.41 -9.90 -10.36
C VAL A 102 -10.90 -10.10 -10.37
N TYR A 103 -10.41 -11.21 -10.92
CA TYR A 103 -8.98 -11.47 -11.03
C TYR A 103 -8.29 -10.49 -11.99
N GLU A 104 -8.89 -10.18 -13.14
CA GLU A 104 -8.36 -9.19 -14.09
C GLU A 104 -8.32 -7.79 -13.48
N ILE A 105 -9.36 -7.37 -12.74
CA ILE A 105 -9.37 -6.10 -12.03
C ILE A 105 -8.24 -6.07 -10.99
N PHE A 106 -8.03 -7.17 -10.25
CA PHE A 106 -6.91 -7.27 -9.32
C PHE A 106 -5.57 -7.05 -10.02
N LEU A 107 -5.36 -7.63 -11.20
CA LEU A 107 -4.15 -7.39 -12.00
C LEU A 107 -4.04 -5.93 -12.47
N ASN A 108 -5.14 -5.38 -12.97
CA ASN A 108 -5.19 -4.03 -13.55
C ASN A 108 -5.05 -2.91 -12.50
N THR A 109 -5.37 -3.18 -11.24
CA THR A 109 -5.18 -2.22 -10.13
C THR A 109 -3.74 -2.20 -9.59
N LYS A 110 -2.84 -3.06 -10.09
CA LYS A 110 -1.44 -3.09 -9.62
C LYS A 110 -0.72 -1.73 -9.73
N PRO A 111 -0.80 -0.98 -10.83
CA PRO A 111 -0.16 0.33 -10.91
C PRO A 111 -0.66 1.30 -9.83
N VAL A 112 -1.96 1.26 -9.49
CA VAL A 112 -2.54 2.11 -8.45
C VAL A 112 -1.98 1.73 -7.07
N ARG A 113 -1.81 0.42 -6.80
CA ARG A 113 -1.13 -0.06 -5.57
C ARG A 113 0.32 0.41 -5.51
N ASP A 114 1.04 0.36 -6.63
CA ASP A 114 2.43 0.80 -6.70
C ASP A 114 2.56 2.30 -6.43
N PHE A 115 1.64 3.15 -6.93
CA PHE A 115 1.60 4.58 -6.59
C PHE A 115 1.30 4.84 -5.13
N PHE A 116 0.40 4.05 -4.52
CA PHE A 116 0.16 4.18 -3.08
C PHE A 116 1.42 3.87 -2.26
N LEU A 117 2.18 2.85 -2.64
CA LEU A 117 3.42 2.51 -1.96
C LEU A 117 4.50 3.59 -2.15
N GLU A 118 4.61 4.19 -3.35
CA GLU A 118 5.49 5.33 -3.58
C GLU A 118 5.06 6.57 -2.76
N PHE A 119 3.75 6.77 -2.57
CA PHE A 119 3.22 7.79 -1.69
C PHE A 119 3.63 7.54 -0.23
N VAL A 120 3.46 6.31 0.27
CA VAL A 120 3.87 5.91 1.62
C VAL A 120 5.36 6.18 1.86
N GLU A 121 6.23 5.76 0.93
CA GLU A 121 7.67 6.05 0.99
C GLU A 121 7.94 7.55 1.04
N THR A 122 7.22 8.32 0.21
CA THR A 122 7.40 9.77 0.14
C THR A 122 6.99 10.49 1.44
N ILE A 123 5.86 10.12 2.03
CA ILE A 123 5.43 10.74 3.29
C ILE A 123 6.30 10.31 4.47
N ALA A 124 6.82 9.10 4.49
CA ALA A 124 7.77 8.66 5.51
C ALA A 124 9.10 9.45 5.47
N GLU A 125 9.48 10.02 4.31
CA GLU A 125 10.63 10.90 4.17
C GLU A 125 10.33 12.35 4.57
N THR A 126 9.05 12.79 4.54
CA THR A 126 8.68 14.19 4.62
C THR A 126 7.83 14.57 5.84
N GLU A 127 7.16 13.61 6.47
CA GLU A 127 6.28 13.80 7.61
C GLU A 127 6.73 12.97 8.81
N THR A 128 6.68 13.55 10.00
CA THR A 128 7.00 12.85 11.26
C THR A 128 5.85 11.99 11.78
N ASP A 129 4.63 12.35 11.43
CA ASP A 129 3.37 11.70 11.78
C ASP A 129 2.80 10.82 10.64
N TYR A 130 3.70 10.32 9.77
CA TYR A 130 3.30 9.57 8.58
C TYR A 130 2.51 8.29 8.89
N ALA A 131 2.76 7.65 10.03
CA ALA A 131 2.05 6.45 10.43
C ALA A 131 0.57 6.73 10.73
N GLU A 132 0.28 7.85 11.43
CA GLU A 132 -1.08 8.32 11.67
C GLU A 132 -1.79 8.66 10.35
N ILE A 133 -1.12 9.40 9.46
CA ILE A 133 -1.65 9.74 8.12
C ILE A 133 -2.03 8.47 7.34
N ILE A 134 -1.19 7.43 7.38
CA ILE A 134 -1.46 6.15 6.70
C ILE A 134 -2.61 5.41 7.39
N ALA A 135 -2.69 5.41 8.71
CA ALA A 135 -3.76 4.76 9.45
C ALA A 135 -5.13 5.38 9.12
N GLU A 136 -5.21 6.73 9.10
CA GLU A 136 -6.39 7.48 8.67
C GLU A 136 -6.77 7.18 7.21
N ASP A 137 -5.78 6.99 6.33
CA ASP A 137 -6.03 6.66 4.93
C ASP A 137 -6.60 5.24 4.79
N PHE A 138 -6.11 4.25 5.55
CA PHE A 138 -6.70 2.91 5.60
C PHE A 138 -8.15 2.93 6.12
N GLU A 139 -8.43 3.72 7.15
CA GLU A 139 -9.79 3.92 7.65
C GLU A 139 -10.68 4.49 6.55
N THR A 140 -10.22 5.55 5.89
CA THR A 140 -10.96 6.23 4.81
C THR A 140 -11.16 5.30 3.61
N MET A 141 -10.12 4.59 3.16
CA MET A 141 -10.22 3.62 2.07
C MET A 141 -11.26 2.54 2.39
N ASN A 142 -11.19 1.98 3.60
CA ASN A 142 -12.15 0.95 4.00
C ASN A 142 -13.58 1.50 3.92
N ASN A 143 -13.85 2.65 4.57
CA ASN A 143 -15.19 3.22 4.63
C ASN A 143 -15.72 3.64 3.25
N GLN A 144 -14.85 4.10 2.36
CA GLN A 144 -15.23 4.55 1.03
C GLN A 144 -15.37 3.40 0.02
N LEU A 145 -14.55 2.35 0.11
CA LEU A 145 -14.46 1.31 -0.91
C LEU A 145 -15.19 0.02 -0.53
N THR A 146 -15.53 -0.19 0.75
CA THR A 146 -16.26 -1.39 1.18
C THR A 146 -17.73 -1.13 1.52
N CYS A 147 -18.25 0.06 1.20
CA CYS A 147 -19.64 0.43 1.34
C CYS A 147 -20.25 0.69 -0.05
N ILE A 148 -21.28 -0.06 -0.44
CA ILE A 148 -21.89 0.09 -1.78
C ILE A 148 -22.55 1.45 -1.98
N LYS A 149 -23.03 2.09 -0.93
CA LYS A 149 -23.68 3.40 -1.03
C LYS A 149 -22.74 4.52 -1.41
N THR A 150 -21.43 4.34 -1.29
CA THR A 150 -20.45 5.32 -1.77
C THR A 150 -20.35 5.32 -3.30
N PHE A 151 -20.70 4.22 -3.94
CA PHE A 151 -20.78 4.08 -5.39
C PHE A 151 -22.19 4.34 -5.90
N GLU A 152 -23.20 3.83 -5.17
CA GLU A 152 -24.61 3.95 -5.52
C GLU A 152 -25.42 4.35 -4.28
N PRO A 153 -25.70 5.63 -4.06
CA PRO A 153 -26.40 6.11 -2.86
C PRO A 153 -27.78 5.48 -2.64
N ASN A 154 -28.45 5.03 -3.70
CA ASN A 154 -29.77 4.44 -3.67
C ASN A 154 -29.78 2.91 -3.79
N ALA A 155 -28.60 2.26 -3.66
CA ALA A 155 -28.53 0.80 -3.73
C ALA A 155 -29.35 0.13 -2.64
N ASN A 156 -30.25 -0.77 -3.06
CA ASN A 156 -31.09 -1.58 -2.17
C ASN A 156 -30.65 -3.06 -2.15
N SER A 157 -29.78 -3.44 -3.06
CA SER A 157 -29.20 -4.79 -3.15
C SER A 157 -27.74 -4.70 -3.60
N ALA A 158 -26.89 -5.47 -2.98
CA ALA A 158 -25.49 -5.66 -3.38
C ALA A 158 -24.98 -6.97 -2.76
N SER A 159 -24.03 -7.61 -3.43
CA SER A 159 -23.28 -8.71 -2.86
C SER A 159 -22.02 -8.21 -2.15
N GLN A 160 -21.58 -8.92 -1.12
CA GLN A 160 -20.24 -8.69 -0.57
C GLN A 160 -19.15 -8.96 -1.61
N ASP A 161 -19.45 -9.82 -2.58
CA ASP A 161 -18.57 -10.17 -3.68
C ASP A 161 -18.32 -8.98 -4.64
N ASP A 162 -19.27 -8.05 -4.77
CA ASP A 162 -19.10 -6.82 -5.58
C ASP A 162 -17.98 -5.91 -5.02
N LEU A 163 -17.68 -6.04 -3.72
CA LEU A 163 -16.67 -5.23 -3.03
C LEU A 163 -15.41 -6.04 -2.67
N ASP A 164 -15.34 -7.31 -3.09
CA ASP A 164 -14.24 -8.22 -2.74
C ASP A 164 -12.88 -7.68 -3.18
N ILE A 165 -12.81 -7.12 -4.39
CA ILE A 165 -11.57 -6.55 -4.94
C ILE A 165 -10.98 -5.44 -4.06
N PHE A 166 -11.81 -4.59 -3.49
CA PHE A 166 -11.33 -3.50 -2.63
C PHE A 166 -10.82 -4.00 -1.29
N LYS A 167 -11.43 -5.07 -0.75
CA LYS A 167 -10.93 -5.72 0.46
C LYS A 167 -9.58 -6.39 0.24
N ILE A 168 -9.39 -7.04 -0.92
CA ILE A 168 -8.10 -7.60 -1.33
C ILE A 168 -7.07 -6.48 -1.43
N TYR A 169 -7.43 -5.37 -2.08
CA TYR A 169 -6.60 -4.20 -2.28
C TYR A 169 -6.09 -3.63 -0.95
N ILE A 170 -6.99 -3.38 -0.01
CA ILE A 170 -6.68 -2.85 1.32
C ILE A 170 -5.81 -3.83 2.10
N TRP A 171 -6.14 -5.12 2.11
CA TRP A 171 -5.39 -6.16 2.80
C TRP A 171 -3.95 -6.27 2.27
N GLU A 172 -3.76 -6.32 0.94
CA GLU A 172 -2.42 -6.38 0.34
C GLU A 172 -1.59 -5.14 0.69
N LEU A 173 -2.18 -3.94 0.55
CA LEU A 173 -1.48 -2.71 0.88
C LEU A 173 -1.08 -2.64 2.36
N PHE A 174 -1.93 -3.11 3.26
CA PHE A 174 -1.61 -3.12 4.69
C PHE A 174 -0.35 -3.96 4.96
N ILE A 175 -0.27 -5.15 4.38
CA ILE A 175 0.92 -6.00 4.49
C ILE A 175 2.15 -5.30 3.89
N CYS A 176 2.01 -4.68 2.72
CA CYS A 176 3.10 -3.97 2.06
C CYS A 176 3.62 -2.79 2.91
N VAL A 177 2.73 -2.02 3.53
CA VAL A 177 3.11 -0.92 4.44
C VAL A 177 3.90 -1.45 5.63
N ILE A 178 3.45 -2.54 6.23
CA ILE A 178 4.22 -3.18 7.33
C ILE A 178 5.56 -3.73 6.84
N ALA A 179 5.63 -4.29 5.62
CA ALA A 179 6.89 -4.71 5.01
C ALA A 179 7.87 -3.53 4.84
N PHE A 180 7.38 -2.38 4.38
CA PHE A 180 8.16 -1.15 4.26
C PHE A 180 8.66 -0.65 5.63
N MET A 181 7.77 -0.51 6.62
CA MET A 181 8.14 -0.05 7.96
C MET A 181 9.16 -0.99 8.63
N ARG A 182 9.04 -2.31 8.43
CA ARG A 182 10.04 -3.30 8.85
C ARG A 182 11.38 -3.10 8.14
N HIS A 183 11.37 -2.83 6.85
CA HIS A 183 12.57 -2.57 6.06
C HIS A 183 13.35 -1.37 6.59
N ILE A 184 12.68 -0.25 6.85
CA ILE A 184 13.29 0.94 7.44
C ILE A 184 13.51 0.83 8.96
N LYS A 185 13.01 -0.23 9.59
CA LYS A 185 13.08 -0.53 11.04
C LYS A 185 12.41 0.52 11.92
N ASP A 186 11.33 1.08 11.45
CA ASP A 186 10.50 2.02 12.21
C ASP A 186 9.42 1.25 12.99
N TYR A 187 9.85 0.71 14.15
CA TYR A 187 8.95 -0.06 15.00
C TYR A 187 7.96 0.80 15.78
N ALA A 188 8.23 2.11 15.90
CA ALA A 188 7.27 3.05 16.48
C ALA A 188 6.08 3.24 15.54
N ALA A 189 6.33 3.46 14.27
CA ALA A 189 5.29 3.54 13.25
C ALA A 189 4.48 2.24 13.15
N ILE A 190 5.13 1.08 13.23
CA ILE A 190 4.41 -0.21 13.26
C ILE A 190 3.51 -0.28 14.50
N ASN A 191 4.02 0.06 15.69
CA ASN A 191 3.21 0.08 16.90
C ASN A 191 1.99 0.99 16.74
N GLU A 192 2.16 2.19 16.21
CA GLU A 192 1.09 3.15 15.97
C GLU A 192 0.02 2.57 15.03
N MET A 193 0.41 1.99 13.89
CA MET A 193 -0.51 1.33 12.96
C MET A 193 -1.30 0.18 13.61
N LEU A 194 -0.65 -0.61 14.48
CA LEU A 194 -1.27 -1.79 15.09
C LEU A 194 -2.14 -1.46 16.31
N THR A 195 -1.88 -0.35 16.99
CA THR A 195 -2.64 0.12 18.17
C THR A 195 -3.67 1.19 17.82
N TYR A 196 -3.66 1.70 16.60
CA TYR A 196 -4.64 2.67 16.13
C TYR A 196 -6.06 2.11 16.20
N THR A 197 -7.01 2.92 16.68
CA THR A 197 -8.42 2.57 16.70
C THR A 197 -9.08 3.02 15.41
N TYR A 198 -9.34 2.07 14.51
CA TYR A 198 -9.99 2.32 13.22
C TYR A 198 -11.51 2.37 13.39
N PHE A 199 -12.13 3.47 13.00
CA PHE A 199 -13.58 3.63 13.02
C PHE A 199 -14.19 3.19 11.69
N LEU A 200 -14.61 1.92 11.62
CA LEU A 200 -15.01 1.28 10.37
C LEU A 200 -16.53 1.11 10.26
N GLU A 201 -17.00 1.30 9.04
CA GLU A 201 -18.37 1.00 8.63
C GLU A 201 -18.66 -0.50 8.79
N THR A 202 -19.77 -0.84 9.44
CA THR A 202 -20.09 -2.25 9.79
C THR A 202 -20.94 -2.97 8.75
N SER A 203 -21.44 -2.25 7.75
CA SER A 203 -22.32 -2.79 6.73
C SER A 203 -21.97 -2.30 5.34
N ILE A 204 -22.06 -3.21 4.36
CA ILE A 204 -21.90 -2.84 2.95
C ILE A 204 -22.94 -1.81 2.46
N PHE A 205 -24.03 -1.61 3.20
CA PHE A 205 -25.06 -0.60 2.89
C PHE A 205 -24.92 0.69 3.69
N GLY A 206 -23.81 0.86 4.41
CA GLY A 206 -23.66 1.93 5.37
C GLY A 206 -24.44 1.64 6.67
N GLY A 207 -24.05 2.23 7.75
CA GLY A 207 -24.70 2.00 9.04
C GLY A 207 -23.93 2.65 10.18
N ALA A 208 -23.78 1.93 11.29
CA ALA A 208 -23.03 2.44 12.43
C ALA A 208 -21.52 2.23 12.22
N ILE A 209 -20.77 3.30 12.36
CA ILE A 209 -19.30 3.24 12.46
C ILE A 209 -18.97 2.70 13.84
N LYS A 210 -18.07 1.70 13.90
CA LYS A 210 -17.63 1.08 15.15
C LYS A 210 -16.10 1.07 15.25
N PRO A 211 -15.55 1.15 16.48
CA PRO A 211 -14.14 0.97 16.69
C PRO A 211 -13.72 -0.47 16.38
N ASN A 212 -12.62 -0.59 15.67
CA ASN A 212 -11.99 -1.83 15.27
C ASN A 212 -10.47 -1.70 15.43
N ASN A 213 -9.76 -2.80 15.35
CA ASN A 213 -8.31 -2.82 15.23
C ASN A 213 -7.90 -3.22 13.79
N TYR A 214 -6.60 -3.21 13.51
CA TYR A 214 -6.03 -3.50 12.19
C TYR A 214 -6.42 -4.89 11.63
N THR A 215 -6.81 -5.84 12.46
CA THR A 215 -7.21 -7.19 11.99
C THR A 215 -8.47 -7.17 11.14
N ALA A 216 -9.24 -6.08 11.19
CA ALA A 216 -10.38 -5.85 10.32
C ALA A 216 -10.01 -5.72 8.83
N PHE A 217 -8.76 -5.34 8.53
CA PHE A 217 -8.26 -5.26 7.14
C PHE A 217 -7.86 -6.62 6.57
N ARG A 218 -7.77 -7.65 7.39
CA ARG A 218 -7.51 -8.99 6.89
C ARG A 218 -8.62 -9.45 5.96
N HIS A 219 -8.23 -9.99 4.83
CA HIS A 219 -9.18 -10.51 3.86
C HIS A 219 -8.72 -11.82 3.23
N HIS A 220 -9.70 -12.61 2.78
CA HIS A 220 -9.50 -13.83 2.02
C HIS A 220 -10.55 -13.89 0.91
N SER A 221 -10.12 -13.81 -0.33
CA SER A 221 -11.00 -13.88 -1.48
C SER A 221 -11.22 -15.32 -1.94
N ARG A 222 -12.40 -15.84 -1.66
CA ARG A 222 -12.82 -17.13 -2.21
C ARG A 222 -12.99 -17.08 -3.73
N ILE A 223 -13.43 -15.95 -4.26
CA ILE A 223 -13.69 -15.77 -5.69
C ILE A 223 -12.40 -15.94 -6.50
N ILE A 224 -11.34 -15.24 -6.10
CA ILE A 224 -10.03 -15.36 -6.76
C ILE A 224 -9.46 -16.76 -6.59
N GLU A 225 -9.59 -17.38 -5.43
CA GLU A 225 -9.12 -18.75 -5.22
C GLU A 225 -9.83 -19.77 -6.12
N GLU A 226 -11.16 -19.70 -6.21
CA GLU A 226 -11.96 -20.58 -7.06
C GLU A 226 -11.58 -20.43 -8.55
N TYR A 227 -11.31 -19.20 -9.00
CA TYR A 227 -10.88 -18.94 -10.38
C TYR A 227 -9.44 -19.40 -10.66
N TYR A 228 -8.53 -19.18 -9.71
CA TYR A 228 -7.10 -19.46 -9.86
C TYR A 228 -6.77 -20.94 -9.71
N LYS A 229 -7.49 -21.63 -8.81
CA LYS A 229 -7.24 -23.04 -8.48
C LYS A 229 -7.15 -23.98 -9.69
N PRO A 230 -8.04 -23.93 -10.69
CA PRO A 230 -7.96 -24.81 -11.87
C PRO A 230 -6.82 -24.44 -12.82
N LYS A 231 -6.25 -23.24 -12.71
CA LYS A 231 -5.23 -22.69 -13.62
C LYS A 231 -3.81 -22.88 -13.09
N THR A 232 -3.65 -23.25 -11.82
CA THR A 232 -2.36 -23.50 -11.21
C THR A 232 -2.06 -24.99 -11.11
N GLU A 233 -0.79 -25.37 -11.31
CA GLU A 233 -0.31 -26.71 -11.03
C GLU A 233 -0.25 -27.03 -9.53
N MET A 234 -0.33 -26.00 -8.69
CA MET A 234 -0.17 -26.09 -7.24
C MET A 234 -1.50 -26.34 -6.51
N LYS A 235 -2.27 -27.31 -6.98
CA LYS A 235 -3.62 -27.64 -6.46
C LYS A 235 -3.67 -27.95 -4.97
N ASN A 236 -2.55 -28.28 -4.36
CA ASN A 236 -2.45 -28.67 -2.95
C ASN A 236 -1.85 -27.57 -2.06
N LYS A 237 -1.64 -26.36 -2.56
CA LYS A 237 -1.23 -25.24 -1.70
C LYS A 237 -2.37 -24.82 -0.79
N TYR A 238 -2.01 -24.50 0.45
CA TYR A 238 -2.98 -24.17 1.50
C TYR A 238 -3.67 -22.84 1.29
N THR A 239 -3.02 -21.90 0.59
CA THR A 239 -3.59 -20.58 0.27
C THR A 239 -3.19 -20.16 -1.13
N LEU A 240 -4.13 -20.20 -2.05
CA LEU A 240 -3.91 -19.72 -3.42
C LEU A 240 -3.85 -18.19 -3.49
N MET A 241 -4.51 -17.49 -2.55
CA MET A 241 -4.39 -16.04 -2.43
C MET A 241 -2.96 -15.61 -2.13
N GLY A 242 -2.23 -16.32 -1.27
CA GLY A 242 -0.81 -16.05 -1.03
C GLY A 242 0.01 -16.17 -2.32
N ASP A 243 -0.29 -17.17 -3.16
CA ASP A 243 0.36 -17.37 -4.46
C ASP A 243 0.11 -16.17 -5.39
N VAL A 244 -1.14 -15.77 -5.53
CA VAL A 244 -1.54 -14.63 -6.37
C VAL A 244 -0.84 -13.34 -5.94
N ILE A 245 -0.85 -13.03 -4.64
CA ILE A 245 -0.25 -11.80 -4.11
C ILE A 245 1.27 -11.80 -4.26
N CYS A 246 1.95 -12.88 -3.83
CA CYS A 246 3.41 -12.94 -3.83
C CYS A 246 4.00 -12.91 -5.24
N ASN A 247 3.37 -13.57 -6.21
CA ASN A 247 3.88 -13.62 -7.58
C ASN A 247 3.82 -12.26 -8.30
N GLN A 248 2.98 -11.33 -7.86
CA GLN A 248 2.87 -10.01 -8.46
C GLN A 248 3.96 -9.03 -8.01
N ARG A 249 4.68 -9.36 -6.93
CA ARG A 249 5.61 -8.46 -6.27
C ARG A 249 7.09 -8.77 -6.54
N GLU A 250 7.39 -9.63 -7.52
CA GLU A 250 8.76 -10.09 -7.78
C GLU A 250 9.77 -8.99 -8.14
N LYS A 251 9.32 -7.83 -8.61
CA LYS A 251 10.19 -6.83 -9.25
C LYS A 251 10.58 -5.63 -8.38
N LEU A 252 9.96 -5.45 -7.22
CA LEU A 252 10.25 -4.29 -6.37
C LEU A 252 11.11 -4.71 -5.17
N PRO A 253 12.27 -4.08 -4.92
CA PRO A 253 13.24 -4.54 -3.92
C PRO A 253 12.70 -4.66 -2.49
N ILE A 254 11.78 -3.77 -2.10
CA ILE A 254 11.18 -3.75 -0.75
C ILE A 254 9.97 -4.67 -0.66
N TYR A 255 9.21 -4.81 -1.76
CA TYR A 255 7.92 -5.48 -1.83
C TYR A 255 8.01 -6.81 -2.59
N THR A 256 9.08 -7.56 -2.41
CA THR A 256 9.19 -8.90 -2.98
C THR A 256 8.15 -9.83 -2.35
N GLY A 257 7.76 -10.88 -3.05
CA GLY A 257 6.83 -11.87 -2.51
C GLY A 257 7.30 -12.47 -1.18
N GLU A 258 8.62 -12.62 -1.00
CA GLU A 258 9.23 -13.06 0.25
C GLU A 258 9.06 -12.03 1.38
N ALA A 259 9.33 -10.75 1.10
CA ALA A 259 9.18 -9.68 2.08
C ALA A 259 7.72 -9.51 2.54
N ILE A 260 6.77 -9.68 1.62
CA ILE A 260 5.34 -9.67 1.93
C ILE A 260 4.95 -10.86 2.79
N ALA A 261 5.43 -12.06 2.45
CA ALA A 261 5.15 -13.26 3.21
C ALA A 261 5.73 -13.18 4.64
N GLU A 262 6.93 -12.62 4.80
CA GLU A 262 7.53 -12.36 6.11
C GLU A 262 6.75 -11.30 6.90
N ALA A 263 6.25 -10.24 6.25
CA ALA A 263 5.45 -9.21 6.91
C ALA A 263 4.08 -9.74 7.35
N ASP A 264 3.46 -10.58 6.54
CA ASP A 264 2.20 -11.24 6.87
C ASP A 264 2.35 -12.18 8.08
N LEU A 265 3.44 -12.97 8.10
CA LEU A 265 3.79 -13.80 9.26
C LEU A 265 4.10 -12.95 10.50
N PHE A 266 4.83 -11.86 10.34
CA PHE A 266 5.14 -10.93 11.44
C PHE A 266 3.86 -10.34 12.04
N LEU A 267 2.90 -9.91 11.22
CA LEU A 267 1.59 -9.42 11.67
C LEU A 267 0.84 -10.44 12.53
N TYR A 268 0.83 -11.70 12.10
CA TYR A 268 0.24 -12.78 12.89
C TYR A 268 0.94 -12.95 14.24
N GLN A 269 2.27 -12.96 14.25
CA GLN A 269 3.06 -13.17 15.45
C GLN A 269 2.88 -12.03 16.46
N VAL A 270 2.85 -10.78 15.98
CA VAL A 270 2.60 -9.61 16.85
C VAL A 270 1.14 -9.56 17.30
N CYS A 271 0.20 -9.94 16.46
CA CYS A 271 -1.22 -10.01 16.81
C CYS A 271 -1.45 -10.87 18.06
N ASN A 272 -0.78 -12.00 18.15
CA ASN A 272 -0.88 -12.88 19.31
C ASN A 272 -0.44 -12.18 20.61
N ALA A 273 0.52 -11.24 20.55
CA ALA A 273 0.97 -10.49 21.71
C ALA A 273 -0.05 -9.44 22.15
N TYR A 274 -0.70 -8.75 21.21
CA TYR A 274 -1.69 -7.71 21.52
C TYR A 274 -3.03 -8.28 22.01
N GLU A 275 -3.50 -9.35 21.41
CA GLU A 275 -4.82 -9.90 21.72
C GLU A 275 -4.88 -10.62 23.09
N LEU A 276 -3.77 -11.24 23.50
CA LEU A 276 -3.70 -11.89 24.81
C LEU A 276 -3.72 -10.91 25.99
N SER A 277 -3.46 -9.61 25.73
CA SER A 277 -3.47 -8.59 26.78
C SER A 277 -4.87 -8.08 27.13
N GLU A 278 -5.87 -8.17 26.22
CA GLU A 278 -7.13 -7.46 26.40
C GLU A 278 -8.36 -8.31 26.75
N ASN A 279 -8.44 -9.59 26.37
CA ASN A 279 -9.64 -10.39 26.68
C ASN A 279 -9.44 -11.91 26.61
N GLU A 280 -9.15 -12.53 27.74
CA GLU A 280 -9.10 -14.00 27.88
C GLU A 280 -10.46 -14.71 27.67
N GLN A 281 -11.58 -13.99 27.51
CA GLN A 281 -12.93 -14.55 27.53
C GLN A 281 -13.74 -14.42 26.25
N SER A 282 -13.18 -13.91 25.14
CA SER A 282 -13.94 -13.76 23.89
C SER A 282 -13.78 -14.99 22.99
N TRP A 283 -14.90 -15.67 22.72
CA TRP A 283 -15.01 -16.78 21.76
C TRP A 283 -14.81 -16.35 20.29
N HIS A 284 -14.72 -15.04 20.03
CA HIS A 284 -14.55 -14.43 18.71
C HIS A 284 -13.38 -13.45 18.76
N LYS A 285 -12.17 -13.98 19.00
CA LYS A 285 -10.97 -13.17 18.87
C LYS A 285 -10.77 -12.85 17.40
N ALA A 286 -10.86 -11.56 17.04
CA ALA A 286 -10.37 -11.11 15.75
C ALA A 286 -8.84 -11.30 15.73
N TYR A 287 -8.32 -12.02 14.77
CA TYR A 287 -6.88 -12.28 14.66
C TYR A 287 -6.41 -12.15 13.23
N TRP A 288 -5.12 -11.90 13.08
CA TRP A 288 -4.48 -11.90 11.77
C TRP A 288 -4.08 -13.31 11.38
N PHE A 289 -4.59 -13.81 10.26
CA PHE A 289 -4.19 -15.11 9.70
C PHE A 289 -3.12 -14.90 8.62
N PRO A 290 -1.93 -15.54 8.70
CA PRO A 290 -0.82 -15.31 7.78
C PRO A 290 -1.01 -16.06 6.46
N THR A 291 -1.81 -15.53 5.57
CA THR A 291 -2.19 -16.16 4.29
C THR A 291 -0.99 -16.42 3.38
N CYS A 292 0.01 -15.54 3.42
CA CYS A 292 1.22 -15.63 2.59
C CYS A 292 2.37 -16.42 3.22
N TYR A 293 2.22 -16.89 4.45
CA TYR A 293 3.30 -17.53 5.22
C TYR A 293 4.04 -18.65 4.46
N VAL A 294 3.34 -19.45 3.68
CA VAL A 294 3.94 -20.56 2.91
C VAL A 294 5.01 -20.12 1.90
N TYR A 295 5.08 -18.81 1.61
CA TYR A 295 6.08 -18.19 0.74
C TYR A 295 7.22 -17.54 1.52
N ALA A 296 7.13 -17.44 2.84
CA ALA A 296 8.23 -16.94 3.67
C ALA A 296 9.35 -17.99 3.68
N LYS A 297 10.53 -17.60 3.21
CA LYS A 297 11.72 -18.47 3.26
C LYS A 297 12.37 -18.48 4.63
N ASN A 298 12.25 -17.37 5.35
CA ASN A 298 12.84 -17.15 6.64
C ASN A 298 11.80 -16.73 7.66
N MET A 299 12.08 -16.97 8.92
CA MET A 299 11.34 -16.35 10.01
C MET A 299 11.73 -14.87 10.12
N PRO A 300 10.83 -14.00 10.61
CA PRO A 300 11.17 -12.62 10.89
C PRO A 300 12.42 -12.53 11.75
N ILE A 301 13.46 -11.89 11.21
CA ILE A 301 14.78 -11.81 11.84
C ILE A 301 14.75 -11.02 13.16
N GLU A 302 13.71 -10.26 13.38
CA GLU A 302 13.47 -9.47 14.58
C GLU A 302 13.53 -10.35 15.83
N TRP A 303 12.93 -11.52 15.78
CA TRP A 303 12.85 -12.43 16.92
C TRP A 303 14.23 -12.97 17.33
N GLU A 304 15.02 -13.43 16.37
CA GLU A 304 16.39 -13.88 16.62
C GLU A 304 17.28 -12.74 17.17
N LYS A 305 17.09 -11.51 16.68
CA LYS A 305 17.83 -10.34 17.13
C LYS A 305 17.47 -9.90 18.55
N MET A 306 16.33 -10.31 19.11
CA MET A 306 16.00 -10.05 20.52
C MET A 306 16.96 -10.72 21.52
N LYS A 307 17.83 -11.63 21.10
CA LYS A 307 18.95 -12.08 21.93
C LYS A 307 19.88 -10.93 22.34
N SER A 308 20.00 -9.92 21.49
CA SER A 308 20.77 -8.70 21.80
C SER A 308 19.96 -7.74 22.67
N ARG A 309 20.54 -7.31 23.81
CA ARG A 309 19.98 -6.32 24.70
C ARG A 309 19.60 -5.01 23.96
N ARG A 310 20.53 -4.53 23.13
CA ARG A 310 20.32 -3.32 22.32
C ARG A 310 19.14 -3.45 21.35
N TYR A 311 18.87 -4.66 20.87
CA TYR A 311 17.74 -4.85 19.94
C TYR A 311 16.41 -4.96 20.69
N CYS A 312 16.43 -5.42 21.93
CA CYS A 312 15.23 -5.43 22.78
C CYS A 312 14.65 -4.03 22.96
N ASP A 313 15.48 -2.96 23.01
CA ASP A 313 15.00 -1.58 23.12
C ASP A 313 14.05 -1.21 21.96
N LYS A 314 14.32 -1.72 20.76
CA LYS A 314 13.44 -1.52 19.59
C LYS A 314 12.15 -2.33 19.68
N MET A 315 12.25 -3.54 20.21
CA MET A 315 11.07 -4.40 20.39
C MET A 315 10.20 -3.93 21.54
N MET A 316 10.77 -3.30 22.55
CA MET A 316 10.00 -2.63 23.59
C MET A 316 9.12 -1.52 23.01
N VAL A 317 9.64 -0.75 22.04
CA VAL A 317 8.84 0.26 21.30
C VAL A 317 7.71 -0.42 20.51
N LEU A 318 8.00 -1.50 19.77
CA LEU A 318 7.00 -2.24 19.01
C LEU A 318 5.84 -2.72 19.90
N PHE A 319 6.13 -3.22 21.09
CA PHE A 319 5.13 -3.76 22.00
C PHE A 319 4.58 -2.74 23.01
N GLY A 320 5.00 -1.48 22.94
CA GLY A 320 4.56 -0.42 23.83
C GLY A 320 4.90 -0.69 25.30
N VAL A 321 6.02 -1.37 25.58
CA VAL A 321 6.48 -1.69 26.94
C VAL A 321 7.75 -0.94 27.29
N ASP A 322 7.98 -0.71 28.57
CA ASP A 322 9.05 0.15 29.10
C ASP A 322 10.24 -0.61 29.72
N SER A 323 10.14 -1.93 29.80
CA SER A 323 11.18 -2.75 30.44
C SER A 323 11.36 -4.11 29.76
N LEU A 324 12.58 -4.67 29.89
CA LEU A 324 12.90 -6.00 29.39
C LEU A 324 12.01 -7.07 30.01
N GLU A 325 11.69 -6.95 31.28
CA GLU A 325 10.83 -7.92 31.99
C GLU A 325 9.40 -7.83 31.48
N ALA A 326 8.90 -6.63 31.16
CA ALA A 326 7.61 -6.45 30.51
C ALA A 326 7.62 -7.05 29.10
N LEU A 327 8.68 -6.86 28.30
CA LEU A 327 8.85 -7.47 27.00
C LEU A 327 8.84 -9.00 27.10
N LYS A 328 9.62 -9.60 28.02
CA LYS A 328 9.62 -11.04 28.28
C LYS A 328 8.23 -11.55 28.66
N THR A 329 7.50 -10.79 29.47
CA THR A 329 6.14 -11.12 29.88
C THR A 329 5.18 -11.17 28.68
N VAL A 330 5.24 -10.16 27.81
CA VAL A 330 4.42 -10.12 26.58
C VAL A 330 4.75 -11.32 25.68
N ILE A 331 6.04 -11.55 25.41
CA ILE A 331 6.47 -12.66 24.56
C ILE A 331 6.11 -14.03 25.13
N SER A 332 6.18 -14.21 26.45
CA SER A 332 5.83 -15.48 27.10
C SER A 332 4.34 -15.86 26.92
N ARG A 333 3.49 -14.88 26.60
CA ARG A 333 2.06 -15.11 26.33
C ARG A 333 1.76 -15.47 24.87
N CYS A 334 2.71 -15.25 23.95
CA CYS A 334 2.57 -15.54 22.53
C CYS A 334 2.64 -17.07 22.27
N THR A 335 1.70 -17.82 22.83
CA THR A 335 1.63 -19.25 22.67
C THR A 335 0.97 -19.61 21.34
N PHE A 336 1.35 -20.77 20.83
CA PHE A 336 0.72 -21.38 19.67
C PHE A 336 -0.78 -21.60 19.92
N ASP A 337 -1.63 -21.09 19.04
CA ASP A 337 -3.05 -21.44 19.00
C ASP A 337 -3.25 -22.60 18.02
N SER A 338 -3.72 -23.74 18.52
CA SER A 338 -4.00 -24.92 17.70
C SER A 338 -5.08 -24.71 16.62
N GLU A 339 -5.87 -23.64 16.73
CA GLU A 339 -6.89 -23.27 15.76
C GLU A 339 -6.29 -22.55 14.52
N MET A 340 -5.07 -22.02 14.63
CA MET A 340 -4.35 -21.34 13.54
C MET A 340 -3.66 -22.30 12.58
N LYS A 341 -4.32 -23.37 12.23
CA LYS A 341 -3.84 -24.31 11.20
C LYS A 341 -4.44 -23.97 9.85
N TYR A 342 -3.62 -24.07 8.81
CA TYR A 342 -4.15 -24.07 7.45
C TYR A 342 -5.12 -25.24 7.27
N SER A 343 -6.26 -24.99 6.65
CA SER A 343 -7.28 -26.03 6.39
C SER A 343 -6.65 -27.22 5.65
N GLY A 344 -6.74 -28.39 6.23
CA GLY A 344 -6.19 -29.62 5.66
C GLY A 344 -4.68 -29.82 5.88
N SER A 345 -4.01 -28.94 6.63
CA SER A 345 -2.57 -29.07 6.96
C SER A 345 -2.35 -29.52 8.39
N TRP A 346 -1.25 -30.27 8.58
CA TRP A 346 -0.69 -30.56 9.90
C TRP A 346 0.23 -29.42 10.38
N ASP A 347 0.70 -28.57 9.45
CA ASP A 347 1.60 -27.48 9.74
C ASP A 347 0.80 -26.27 10.22
N ALA A 348 1.27 -25.66 11.29
CA ALA A 348 0.74 -24.46 11.86
C ALA A 348 1.69 -23.29 11.59
N ALA A 349 1.14 -22.08 11.50
CA ALA A 349 1.97 -20.88 11.46
C ALA A 349 2.77 -20.77 12.78
N PRO A 350 4.10 -20.54 12.73
CA PRO A 350 4.93 -20.51 13.92
C PRO A 350 4.66 -19.24 14.74
N ALA A 351 4.50 -19.40 16.04
CA ALA A 351 4.45 -18.28 16.99
C ALA A 351 5.86 -17.71 17.25
N ILE A 352 5.96 -16.56 17.94
CA ILE A 352 7.25 -15.97 18.32
C ILE A 352 8.10 -16.97 19.14
N LEU A 353 7.47 -17.71 20.04
CA LEU A 353 8.14 -18.72 20.89
C LEU A 353 8.73 -19.94 20.12
N ASN A 354 8.37 -20.11 18.85
CA ASN A 354 9.04 -21.05 17.97
C ASN A 354 10.36 -20.49 17.39
N CYS A 355 10.58 -19.18 17.52
CA CYS A 355 11.73 -18.47 16.97
C CYS A 355 12.77 -18.11 18.05
N ILE A 356 12.33 -17.87 19.30
CA ILE A 356 13.21 -17.48 20.41
C ILE A 356 12.64 -18.00 21.74
N HIS A 357 13.52 -18.49 22.62
CA HIS A 357 13.15 -18.80 24.00
C HIS A 357 13.18 -17.53 24.86
N VAL A 358 12.26 -17.43 25.81
CA VAL A 358 12.14 -16.23 26.68
C VAL A 358 13.44 -15.99 27.46
N GLU A 359 14.14 -17.03 27.86
CA GLU A 359 15.42 -16.96 28.56
C GLU A 359 16.51 -16.31 27.72
N ASP A 360 16.48 -16.48 26.41
CA ASP A 360 17.49 -15.95 25.50
C ASP A 360 17.32 -14.45 25.22
N ILE A 361 16.15 -13.87 25.55
CA ILE A 361 15.85 -12.46 25.29
C ILE A 361 16.78 -11.57 26.12
N GLY A 362 17.56 -10.73 25.40
CA GLY A 362 18.49 -9.78 25.99
C GLY A 362 19.74 -10.38 26.66
N MET A 363 20.07 -11.63 26.36
CA MET A 363 21.25 -12.30 26.91
C MET A 363 22.58 -11.81 26.34
N LEU A 364 22.56 -11.31 25.10
CA LEU A 364 23.75 -10.78 24.44
C LEU A 364 23.83 -9.25 24.65
N SER A 365 25.00 -8.75 25.05
CA SER A 365 25.26 -7.33 25.23
C SER A 365 25.31 -6.56 23.91
#